data_34af74815101fd210564b73994f0f395
#
_entry.id   34af74815101fd210564b73994f0f395
#
_cell.length_a   1.000
_cell.length_b   1.000
_cell.length_c   1.000
_cell.angle_alpha   90.00
_cell.angle_beta   90.00
_cell.angle_gamma   90.00
#
_symmetry.space_group_name_H-M   'P 1'
#
loop_
_entity.id
_entity.type
_entity.pdbx_description
1 polymer ?
#
loop_
_entity_poly.entity_id
_entity_poly.type
_entity_poly.pdbx_seq_one_letter_code
_entity_poly.pdbx_strand_id
1 'polypeptide(L)'
;MNDLPETPDDAPDSIYDGPSKSHVKREMLALVDLGKELVELSPERLKQLPLSERLYEAIRLAQRTTAREGLRRQVHFVGKLMRDAPADLIRAQLDTWNNGSREQTQAMHRLEALRDRLIKDDAAFTVLLQKYPQADIQHLRTLIREGRKEATANENLRPGQDPLRKHYRALFQALKTLQDPDTAP
;
A
#
# COMPACT_ATOMS: atom_id res chain seq x y z
N MET A 1 -25.00 -74.97 11.51
CA MET A 1 -25.14 -73.99 12.58
C MET A 1 -23.74 -73.47 12.86
N ASN A 2 -23.40 -72.35 12.24
CA ASN A 2 -22.16 -71.66 12.47
C ASN A 2 -22.51 -70.25 12.99
N ASP A 3 -22.53 -70.18 14.33
CA ASP A 3 -22.58 -68.84 14.98
C ASP A 3 -21.20 -68.20 14.93
N LEU A 4 -21.07 -67.20 14.09
CA LEU A 4 -19.95 -66.25 14.17
C LEU A 4 -20.36 -65.12 15.12
N PRO A 5 -19.51 -64.71 16.09
CA PRO A 5 -19.81 -63.58 16.95
C PRO A 5 -19.70 -62.28 16.17
N GLU A 6 -20.74 -61.45 16.23
CA GLU A 6 -20.74 -60.10 15.77
C GLU A 6 -19.70 -59.30 16.58
N THR A 7 -18.74 -58.70 15.89
CA THR A 7 -17.86 -57.70 16.48
C THR A 7 -18.62 -56.38 16.61
N PRO A 8 -18.67 -55.76 17.79
CA PRO A 8 -19.19 -54.41 17.90
C PRO A 8 -18.16 -53.42 17.35
N ASP A 9 -18.39 -52.97 16.14
CA ASP A 9 -17.69 -51.85 15.52
C ASP A 9 -18.38 -50.54 15.95
N ASP A 10 -18.28 -50.24 17.25
CA ASP A 10 -18.68 -48.95 17.83
C ASP A 10 -17.53 -48.40 18.68
N ALA A 11 -16.40 -48.10 18.03
CA ALA A 11 -15.46 -47.18 18.60
C ALA A 11 -16.04 -45.78 18.41
N PRO A 12 -16.28 -44.99 19.48
CA PRO A 12 -16.73 -43.62 19.32
C PRO A 12 -15.69 -42.86 18.52
N ASP A 13 -16.16 -42.30 17.39
CA ASP A 13 -15.41 -41.32 16.60
C ASP A 13 -14.78 -40.32 17.57
N SER A 14 -13.49 -40.40 17.75
CA SER A 14 -12.77 -39.46 18.60
C SER A 14 -13.01 -38.08 17.99
N ILE A 15 -13.88 -37.30 18.63
CA ILE A 15 -14.15 -35.92 18.25
C ILE A 15 -12.82 -35.19 18.33
N TYR A 16 -12.14 -35.12 17.17
CA TYR A 16 -10.93 -34.31 17.03
C TYR A 16 -11.36 -32.86 17.06
N ASP A 17 -11.31 -32.27 18.26
CA ASP A 17 -11.69 -30.86 18.55
C ASP A 17 -10.64 -29.85 18.09
N GLY A 18 -9.71 -30.25 17.23
CA GLY A 18 -8.68 -29.41 16.68
C GLY A 18 -9.08 -28.80 15.32
N PRO A 19 -8.35 -27.73 14.89
CA PRO A 19 -8.60 -27.11 13.60
C PRO A 19 -8.44 -28.10 12.45
N SER A 20 -9.33 -28.06 11.47
CA SER A 20 -9.29 -28.99 10.34
C SER A 20 -7.95 -28.94 9.60
N LYS A 21 -7.51 -30.05 9.01
CA LYS A 21 -6.26 -30.09 8.20
C LYS A 21 -6.20 -28.98 7.14
N SER A 22 -7.35 -28.63 6.55
CA SER A 22 -7.47 -27.54 5.58
C SER A 22 -7.27 -26.16 6.21
N HIS A 23 -7.70 -25.96 7.45
CA HIS A 23 -7.48 -24.73 8.20
C HIS A 23 -6.00 -24.54 8.50
N VAL A 24 -5.35 -25.55 9.06
CA VAL A 24 -3.89 -25.52 9.35
C VAL A 24 -3.08 -25.26 8.09
N LYS A 25 -3.45 -25.88 6.96
CA LYS A 25 -2.77 -25.63 5.67
C LYS A 25 -2.91 -24.17 5.23
N ARG A 26 -4.11 -23.57 5.36
CA ARG A 26 -4.35 -22.17 5.00
C ARG A 26 -3.53 -21.21 5.87
N GLU A 27 -3.49 -21.46 7.18
CA GLU A 27 -2.66 -20.65 8.10
C GLU A 27 -1.18 -20.73 7.74
N MET A 28 -0.68 -21.94 7.43
CA MET A 28 0.71 -22.09 7.00
C MET A 28 1.02 -21.34 5.70
N LEU A 29 0.12 -21.37 4.73
CA LEU A 29 0.26 -20.60 3.50
C LEU A 29 0.24 -19.09 3.78
N ALA A 30 -0.66 -18.61 4.64
CA ALA A 30 -0.73 -17.21 5.03
C ALA A 30 0.55 -16.72 5.73
N LEU A 31 1.20 -17.57 6.54
CA LEU A 31 2.49 -17.24 7.14
C LEU A 31 3.63 -17.21 6.10
N VAL A 32 3.62 -18.08 5.10
CA VAL A 32 4.58 -18.04 4.00
C VAL A 32 4.39 -16.79 3.16
N ASP A 33 3.14 -16.40 2.88
CA ASP A 33 2.84 -15.20 2.11
C ASP A 33 3.24 -13.92 2.89
N LEU A 34 2.98 -13.87 4.19
CA LEU A 34 3.48 -12.80 5.06
C LEU A 34 5.02 -12.76 5.04
N GLY A 35 5.68 -13.92 5.09
CA GLY A 35 7.13 -14.02 4.97
C GLY A 35 7.67 -13.46 3.64
N LYS A 36 6.97 -13.67 2.52
CA LYS A 36 7.32 -13.06 1.22
C LYS A 36 7.21 -11.54 1.28
N GLU A 37 6.13 -11.01 1.84
CA GLU A 37 5.93 -9.57 2.01
C GLU A 37 7.08 -8.95 2.82
N LEU A 38 7.52 -9.61 3.89
CA LEU A 38 8.67 -9.15 4.67
C LEU A 38 9.98 -9.13 3.87
N VAL A 39 10.18 -10.07 2.96
CA VAL A 39 11.37 -10.11 2.08
C VAL A 39 11.41 -8.92 1.11
N GLU A 40 10.27 -8.32 0.77
CA GLU A 40 10.18 -7.17 -0.12
C GLU A 40 10.37 -5.82 0.60
N LEU A 41 10.39 -5.81 1.95
CA LEU A 41 10.55 -4.59 2.73
C LEU A 41 11.98 -4.05 2.74
N SER A 42 12.11 -2.72 2.88
CA SER A 42 13.41 -2.11 3.12
C SER A 42 13.99 -2.51 4.50
N PRO A 43 15.33 -2.49 4.67
CA PRO A 43 15.96 -2.79 5.96
C PRO A 43 15.47 -1.90 7.11
N GLU A 44 15.15 -0.62 6.81
CA GLU A 44 14.67 0.35 7.78
C GLU A 44 13.27 -0.03 8.29
N ARG A 45 12.39 -0.51 7.41
CA ARG A 45 11.06 -1.01 7.80
C ARG A 45 11.14 -2.30 8.59
N LEU A 46 12.03 -3.22 8.20
CA LEU A 46 12.24 -4.48 8.94
C LEU A 46 12.67 -4.24 10.39
N LYS A 47 13.50 -3.22 10.66
CA LYS A 47 13.93 -2.86 12.02
C LYS A 47 12.81 -2.33 12.90
N GLN A 48 11.71 -1.86 12.32
CA GLN A 48 10.54 -1.35 13.05
C GLN A 48 9.54 -2.45 13.43
N LEU A 49 9.74 -3.67 12.91
CA LEU A 49 8.88 -4.80 13.18
C LEU A 49 9.40 -5.61 14.37
N PRO A 50 8.50 -6.24 15.15
CA PRO A 50 8.88 -7.09 16.29
C PRO A 50 9.39 -8.46 15.80
N LEU A 51 10.54 -8.44 15.12
CA LEU A 51 11.18 -9.64 14.57
C LEU A 51 12.24 -10.17 15.55
N SER A 52 12.31 -11.50 15.72
CA SER A 52 13.46 -12.12 16.35
C SER A 52 14.70 -11.93 15.47
N GLU A 53 15.89 -11.90 16.10
CA GLU A 53 17.15 -11.78 15.37
C GLU A 53 17.29 -12.85 14.28
N ARG A 54 16.96 -14.09 14.62
CA ARG A 54 16.97 -15.23 13.67
C ARG A 54 16.06 -15.01 12.47
N LEU A 55 14.86 -14.48 12.68
CA LEU A 55 13.91 -14.20 11.61
C LEU A 55 14.40 -13.02 10.75
N TYR A 56 14.89 -11.96 11.36
CA TYR A 56 15.49 -10.82 10.67
C TYR A 56 16.65 -11.25 9.77
N GLU A 57 17.58 -12.03 10.28
CA GLU A 57 18.72 -12.54 9.49
C GLU A 57 18.28 -13.44 8.33
N ALA A 58 17.29 -14.32 8.57
CA ALA A 58 16.74 -15.17 7.51
C ALA A 58 16.10 -14.34 6.38
N ILE A 59 15.37 -13.27 6.72
CA ILE A 59 14.81 -12.32 5.73
C ILE A 59 15.95 -11.63 4.98
N ARG A 60 16.96 -11.12 5.68
CA ARG A 60 18.12 -10.46 5.06
C ARG A 60 18.91 -11.39 4.14
N LEU A 61 18.99 -12.67 4.48
CA LEU A 61 19.62 -13.69 3.62
C LEU A 61 18.75 -13.92 2.36
N ALA A 62 17.44 -14.03 2.51
CA ALA A 62 16.52 -14.15 1.38
C ALA A 62 16.66 -12.96 0.40
N GLN A 63 16.72 -11.71 0.91
CA GLN A 63 16.90 -10.50 0.10
C GLN A 63 18.20 -10.50 -0.72
N ARG A 64 19.25 -11.13 -0.23
CA ARG A 64 20.56 -11.23 -0.91
C ARG A 64 20.66 -12.42 -1.85
N THR A 65 19.70 -13.35 -1.79
CA THR A 65 19.73 -14.56 -2.58
C THR A 65 19.19 -14.29 -3.98
N THR A 66 20.04 -14.35 -5.00
CA THR A 66 19.67 -14.08 -6.40
C THR A 66 19.20 -15.34 -7.16
N ALA A 67 19.70 -16.52 -6.75
CA ALA A 67 19.30 -17.78 -7.38
C ALA A 67 17.84 -18.11 -7.04
N ARG A 68 17.00 -18.23 -8.10
CA ARG A 68 15.55 -18.45 -7.97
C ARG A 68 15.17 -19.58 -7.02
N GLU A 69 15.82 -20.74 -7.16
CA GLU A 69 15.56 -21.91 -6.31
C GLU A 69 16.08 -21.73 -4.88
N GLY A 70 17.20 -21.02 -4.73
CA GLY A 70 17.72 -20.60 -3.42
C GLY A 70 16.74 -19.66 -2.70
N LEU A 71 16.26 -18.64 -3.40
CA LEU A 71 15.26 -17.70 -2.87
C LEU A 71 13.98 -18.42 -2.45
N ARG A 72 13.46 -19.32 -3.28
CA ARG A 72 12.28 -20.13 -2.92
C ARG A 72 12.49 -20.89 -1.62
N ARG A 73 13.64 -21.53 -1.43
CA ARG A 73 13.96 -22.25 -0.18
C ARG A 73 14.07 -21.31 1.01
N GLN A 74 14.69 -20.14 0.83
CA GLN A 74 14.81 -19.15 1.91
C GLN A 74 13.44 -18.58 2.32
N VAL A 75 12.58 -18.26 1.37
CA VAL A 75 11.21 -17.82 1.65
C VAL A 75 10.42 -18.87 2.43
N HIS A 76 10.54 -20.15 2.08
CA HIS A 76 9.93 -21.24 2.86
C HIS A 76 10.52 -21.34 4.27
N PHE A 77 11.80 -21.11 4.43
CA PHE A 77 12.46 -21.09 5.75
C PHE A 77 11.96 -19.90 6.59
N VAL A 78 11.86 -18.70 6.02
CA VAL A 78 11.23 -17.54 6.65
C VAL A 78 9.80 -17.89 7.10
N GLY A 79 8.99 -18.50 6.22
CA GLY A 79 7.62 -18.95 6.54
C GLY A 79 7.56 -19.94 7.71
N LYS A 80 8.58 -20.81 7.89
CA LYS A 80 8.66 -21.67 9.07
C LYS A 80 8.95 -20.89 10.35
N LEU A 81 9.85 -19.90 10.29
CA LEU A 81 10.18 -19.05 11.43
C LEU A 81 9.03 -18.13 11.84
N MET A 82 8.15 -17.78 10.89
CA MET A 82 6.95 -16.98 11.15
C MET A 82 5.97 -17.66 12.10
N ARG A 83 6.05 -18.97 12.33
CA ARG A 83 5.19 -19.68 13.29
C ARG A 83 5.39 -19.21 14.73
N ASP A 84 6.64 -18.84 15.06
CA ASP A 84 7.04 -18.40 16.38
C ASP A 84 7.05 -16.87 16.50
N ALA A 85 6.72 -16.16 15.41
CA ALA A 85 6.69 -14.71 15.37
C ALA A 85 5.30 -14.16 15.73
N PRO A 86 5.22 -12.93 16.27
CA PRO A 86 3.94 -12.26 16.55
C PRO A 86 3.28 -11.78 15.24
N ALA A 87 2.79 -12.73 14.43
CA ALA A 87 2.29 -12.49 13.07
C ALA A 87 1.18 -11.43 13.01
N ASP A 88 0.32 -11.36 14.03
CA ASP A 88 -0.78 -10.38 14.08
C ASP A 88 -0.26 -8.96 14.29
N LEU A 89 0.76 -8.76 15.13
CA LEU A 89 1.40 -7.45 15.32
C LEU A 89 2.14 -7.02 14.05
N ILE A 90 2.77 -7.95 13.38
CA ILE A 90 3.45 -7.69 12.10
C ILE A 90 2.42 -7.26 11.04
N ARG A 91 1.31 -8.00 10.89
CA ARG A 91 0.22 -7.64 9.96
C ARG A 91 -0.36 -6.27 10.28
N ALA A 92 -0.68 -6.00 11.54
CA ALA A 92 -1.23 -4.71 11.95
C ALA A 92 -0.28 -3.54 11.58
N GLN A 93 1.02 -3.72 11.75
CA GLN A 93 2.00 -2.71 11.36
C GLN A 93 2.09 -2.53 9.84
N LEU A 94 2.06 -3.61 9.06
CA LEU A 94 2.03 -3.56 7.60
C LEU A 94 0.77 -2.88 7.09
N ASP A 95 -0.38 -3.20 7.67
CA ASP A 95 -1.66 -2.58 7.33
C ASP A 95 -1.64 -1.07 7.62
N THR A 96 -1.06 -0.66 8.75
CA THR A 96 -0.88 0.76 9.07
C THR A 96 -0.05 1.48 8.01
N TRP A 97 1.06 0.90 7.58
CA TRP A 97 1.89 1.48 6.53
C TRP A 97 1.20 1.52 5.17
N ASN A 98 0.50 0.43 4.82
CA ASN A 98 -0.23 0.34 3.55
C ASN A 98 -1.41 1.33 3.50
N ASN A 99 -2.14 1.49 4.58
CA ASN A 99 -3.25 2.44 4.68
C ASN A 99 -2.75 3.88 4.62
N GLY A 100 -1.70 4.23 5.36
CA GLY A 100 -1.08 5.56 5.27
C GLY A 100 -0.58 5.88 3.87
N SER A 101 0.03 4.93 3.18
CA SER A 101 0.46 5.08 1.79
C SER A 101 -0.73 5.26 0.82
N ARG A 102 -1.81 4.50 1.00
CA ARG A 102 -3.05 4.64 0.20
C ARG A 102 -3.72 5.99 0.42
N GLU A 103 -3.81 6.44 1.67
CA GLU A 103 -4.38 7.76 1.99
C GLU A 103 -3.58 8.89 1.36
N GLN A 104 -2.24 8.83 1.44
CA GLN A 104 -1.37 9.79 0.78
C GLN A 104 -1.54 9.80 -0.74
N THR A 105 -1.61 8.62 -1.35
CA THR A 105 -1.85 8.48 -2.80
C THR A 105 -3.21 9.05 -3.19
N GLN A 106 -4.25 8.75 -2.43
CA GLN A 106 -5.60 9.29 -2.66
C GLN A 106 -5.66 10.81 -2.48
N ALA A 107 -4.95 11.35 -1.48
CA ALA A 107 -4.85 12.80 -1.28
C ALA A 107 -4.17 13.47 -2.48
N MET A 108 -3.07 12.87 -3.00
CA MET A 108 -2.39 13.34 -4.22
C MET A 108 -3.33 13.34 -5.43
N HIS A 109 -4.05 12.22 -5.67
CA HIS A 109 -4.98 12.14 -6.79
C HIS A 109 -6.14 13.14 -6.67
N ARG A 110 -6.61 13.43 -5.44
CA ARG A 110 -7.63 14.49 -5.22
C ARG A 110 -7.09 15.87 -5.58
N LEU A 111 -5.83 16.17 -5.24
CA LEU A 111 -5.17 17.43 -5.61
C LEU A 111 -4.98 17.54 -7.12
N GLU A 112 -4.58 16.47 -7.78
CA GLU A 112 -4.44 16.43 -9.23
C GLU A 112 -5.78 16.65 -9.93
N ALA A 113 -6.82 15.97 -9.49
CA ALA A 113 -8.17 16.13 -10.02
C ALA A 113 -8.70 17.56 -9.79
N LEU A 114 -8.43 18.15 -8.63
CA LEU A 114 -8.81 19.54 -8.33
C LEU A 114 -8.07 20.53 -9.25
N ARG A 115 -6.76 20.37 -9.44
CA ARG A 115 -5.97 21.19 -10.37
C ARG A 115 -6.54 21.12 -11.79
N ASP A 116 -6.80 19.91 -12.29
CA ASP A 116 -7.30 19.70 -13.65
C ASP A 116 -8.70 20.30 -13.83
N ARG A 117 -9.51 20.25 -12.79
CA ARG A 117 -10.82 20.85 -12.74
C ARG A 117 -10.76 22.38 -12.77
N LEU A 118 -9.84 23.00 -11.99
CA LEU A 118 -9.63 24.45 -11.97
C LEU A 118 -9.15 25.00 -13.34
N ILE A 119 -8.38 24.21 -14.07
CA ILE A 119 -7.96 24.57 -15.42
C ILE A 119 -9.12 24.54 -16.41
N LYS A 120 -10.06 23.60 -16.26
CA LYS A 120 -11.15 23.36 -17.20
C LYS A 120 -12.41 24.18 -16.90
N ASP A 121 -12.70 24.45 -15.61
CA ASP A 121 -13.98 24.97 -15.15
C ASP A 121 -13.80 26.13 -14.18
N ASP A 122 -14.42 27.28 -14.50
CA ASP A 122 -14.40 28.48 -13.65
C ASP A 122 -15.25 28.30 -12.38
N ALA A 123 -16.30 27.48 -12.40
CA ALA A 123 -17.13 27.23 -11.23
C ALA A 123 -16.33 26.51 -10.13
N ALA A 124 -15.34 25.68 -10.50
CA ALA A 124 -14.47 25.00 -9.55
C ALA A 124 -13.66 25.99 -8.68
N PHE A 125 -13.29 27.13 -9.26
CA PHE A 125 -12.57 28.17 -8.51
C PHE A 125 -13.43 28.83 -7.43
N THR A 126 -14.69 29.08 -7.70
CA THR A 126 -15.65 29.62 -6.71
C THR A 126 -15.80 28.65 -5.52
N VAL A 127 -15.93 27.35 -5.80
CA VAL A 127 -16.02 26.31 -4.75
C VAL A 127 -14.73 26.25 -3.92
N LEU A 128 -13.57 26.38 -4.56
CA LEU A 128 -12.29 26.42 -3.86
C LEU A 128 -12.22 27.58 -2.88
N LEU A 129 -12.63 28.79 -3.29
CA LEU A 129 -12.59 29.99 -2.44
C LEU A 129 -13.53 29.90 -1.25
N GLN A 130 -14.68 29.26 -1.41
CA GLN A 130 -15.60 28.99 -0.29
C GLN A 130 -14.95 28.09 0.76
N LYS A 131 -14.16 27.12 0.32
CA LYS A 131 -13.48 26.18 1.21
C LYS A 131 -12.22 26.80 1.86
N TYR A 132 -11.54 27.71 1.15
CA TYR A 132 -10.28 28.33 1.60
C TYR A 132 -10.34 29.86 1.48
N PRO A 133 -11.09 30.55 2.38
CA PRO A 133 -11.31 32.01 2.28
C PRO A 133 -10.03 32.84 2.40
N GLN A 134 -9.02 32.29 3.10
CA GLN A 134 -7.70 32.94 3.32
C GLN A 134 -6.72 32.74 2.16
N ALA A 135 -7.10 32.02 1.10
CA ALA A 135 -6.22 31.75 -0.03
C ALA A 135 -5.85 33.05 -0.79
N ASP A 136 -4.62 33.12 -1.29
CA ASP A 136 -4.23 34.20 -2.21
C ASP A 136 -4.96 34.07 -3.56
N ILE A 137 -6.11 34.75 -3.65
CA ILE A 137 -7.00 34.71 -4.81
C ILE A 137 -6.27 35.18 -6.08
N GLN A 138 -5.44 36.22 -5.99
CA GLN A 138 -4.77 36.79 -7.15
C GLN A 138 -3.69 35.86 -7.71
N HIS A 139 -2.92 35.26 -6.80
CA HIS A 139 -1.92 34.27 -7.17
C HIS A 139 -2.56 33.05 -7.84
N LEU A 140 -3.61 32.48 -7.25
CA LEU A 140 -4.33 31.34 -7.82
C LEU A 140 -4.93 31.63 -9.18
N ARG A 141 -5.60 32.80 -9.36
CA ARG A 141 -6.13 33.23 -10.65
C ARG A 141 -5.04 33.31 -11.72
N THR A 142 -3.89 33.84 -11.35
CA THR A 142 -2.75 33.92 -12.28
C THR A 142 -2.28 32.54 -12.70
N LEU A 143 -2.08 31.62 -11.73
CA LEU A 143 -1.65 30.26 -12.02
C LEU A 143 -2.65 29.50 -12.90
N ILE A 144 -3.95 29.64 -12.64
CA ILE A 144 -5.02 29.02 -13.44
C ILE A 144 -5.01 29.55 -14.87
N ARG A 145 -4.94 30.87 -15.03
CA ARG A 145 -4.91 31.52 -16.36
C ARG A 145 -3.71 31.07 -17.18
N GLU A 146 -2.52 31.10 -16.58
CA GLU A 146 -1.30 30.68 -17.27
C GLU A 146 -1.27 29.16 -17.51
N GLY A 147 -1.79 28.36 -16.60
CA GLY A 147 -1.95 26.92 -16.78
C GLY A 147 -2.91 26.57 -17.94
N ARG A 148 -3.98 27.36 -18.17
CA ARG A 148 -4.88 27.23 -19.34
C ARG A 148 -4.14 27.54 -20.65
N LYS A 149 -3.30 28.58 -20.66
CA LYS A 149 -2.48 28.91 -21.83
C LYS A 149 -1.50 27.76 -22.14
N GLU A 150 -0.87 27.19 -21.10
CA GLU A 150 -0.02 26.01 -21.27
C GLU A 150 -0.80 24.83 -21.85
N ALA A 151 -2.01 24.54 -21.35
CA ALA A 151 -2.85 23.46 -21.83
C ALA A 151 -3.18 23.65 -23.33
N THR A 152 -3.64 24.84 -23.73
CA THR A 152 -3.93 25.16 -25.14
C THR A 152 -2.67 25.09 -26.02
N ALA A 153 -1.52 25.54 -25.53
CA ALA A 153 -0.25 25.43 -26.26
C ALA A 153 0.15 23.96 -26.45
N ASN A 154 -0.09 23.12 -25.45
CA ASN A 154 0.23 21.70 -25.50
C ASN A 154 -0.64 20.91 -26.48
N GLU A 155 -1.88 21.34 -26.73
CA GLU A 155 -2.77 20.73 -27.76
C GLU A 155 -2.19 20.89 -29.17
N ASN A 156 -1.37 21.92 -29.41
CA ASN A 156 -0.79 22.25 -30.69
C ASN A 156 0.68 21.80 -30.83
N LEU A 157 1.19 20.96 -29.92
CA LEU A 157 2.57 20.46 -29.96
C LEU A 157 2.80 19.50 -31.12
N ARG A 158 3.95 19.62 -31.74
CA ARG A 158 4.40 18.67 -32.77
C ARG A 158 4.96 17.41 -32.11
N PRO A 159 4.92 16.24 -32.80
CA PRO A 159 5.54 15.03 -32.30
C PRO A 159 7.01 15.26 -31.94
N GLY A 160 7.41 14.89 -30.72
CA GLY A 160 8.78 15.05 -30.20
C GLY A 160 9.03 16.34 -29.42
N GLN A 161 8.05 17.22 -29.26
CA GLN A 161 8.15 18.38 -28.37
C GLN A 161 7.64 18.06 -26.98
N ASP A 162 8.37 18.53 -25.94
CA ASP A 162 7.95 18.36 -24.55
C ASP A 162 6.82 19.33 -24.18
N PRO A 163 5.79 18.86 -23.46
CA PRO A 163 4.69 19.71 -23.02
C PRO A 163 5.13 20.71 -21.95
N LEU A 164 4.62 21.93 -22.06
CA LEU A 164 4.78 22.98 -21.04
C LEU A 164 4.04 22.57 -19.77
N ARG A 165 4.71 22.62 -18.62
CA ARG A 165 4.16 22.19 -17.32
C ARG A 165 4.55 23.11 -16.16
N LYS A 166 5.07 24.31 -16.43
CA LYS A 166 5.55 25.23 -15.40
C LYS A 166 4.41 25.66 -14.46
N HIS A 167 3.38 26.29 -15.02
CA HIS A 167 2.25 26.80 -14.24
C HIS A 167 1.31 25.67 -13.78
N TYR A 168 1.20 24.60 -14.56
CA TYR A 168 0.51 23.39 -14.17
C TYR A 168 1.10 22.77 -12.88
N ARG A 169 2.43 22.70 -12.76
CA ARG A 169 3.11 22.26 -11.54
C ARG A 169 3.01 23.26 -10.40
N ALA A 170 3.14 24.57 -10.71
CA ALA A 170 3.03 25.61 -9.70
C ALA A 170 1.64 25.65 -9.06
N LEU A 171 0.58 25.49 -9.86
CA LEU A 171 -0.79 25.39 -9.35
C LEU A 171 -0.96 24.18 -8.41
N PHE A 172 -0.40 23.03 -8.75
CA PHE A 172 -0.43 21.86 -7.88
C PHE A 172 0.24 22.13 -6.53
N GLN A 173 1.41 22.78 -6.53
CA GLN A 173 2.11 23.14 -5.28
C GLN A 173 1.32 24.13 -4.44
N ALA A 174 0.72 25.15 -5.06
CA ALA A 174 -0.14 26.11 -4.37
C ALA A 174 -1.35 25.43 -3.71
N LEU A 175 -2.00 24.48 -4.41
CA LEU A 175 -3.10 23.71 -3.86
C LEU A 175 -2.66 22.79 -2.72
N LYS A 176 -1.48 22.18 -2.82
CA LYS A 176 -0.91 21.35 -1.76
C LYS A 176 -0.68 22.17 -0.50
N THR A 177 -0.06 23.33 -0.61
CA THR A 177 0.18 24.26 0.51
C THR A 177 -1.13 24.71 1.18
N LEU A 178 -2.20 24.94 0.41
CA LEU A 178 -3.51 25.30 0.97
C LEU A 178 -4.17 24.19 1.80
N GLN A 179 -3.83 22.94 1.54
CA GLN A 179 -4.40 21.79 2.26
C GLN A 179 -3.53 21.36 3.45
N ASP A 180 -2.32 21.87 3.58
CA ASP A 180 -1.39 21.56 4.65
C ASP A 180 -1.71 22.44 5.87
N PRO A 181 -2.20 21.88 7.01
CA PRO A 181 -2.62 22.67 8.18
C PRO A 181 -1.46 23.41 8.85
N ASP A 182 -0.21 22.97 8.64
CA ASP A 182 0.99 23.58 9.21
C ASP A 182 1.47 24.83 8.44
N THR A 183 0.84 25.18 7.32
CA THR A 183 1.26 26.30 6.46
C THR A 183 0.28 27.48 6.51
N ALA A 184 -0.71 27.43 7.39
CA ALA A 184 -1.56 28.60 7.67
C ALA A 184 -0.76 29.63 8.48
N PRO A 185 -0.65 30.91 8.01
CA PRO A 185 0.04 31.97 8.73
C PRO A 185 -0.65 32.33 10.05
#